data_f9d78fb73931dbfe9dcab20fdde4146f
#
_entry.id   f9d78fb73931dbfe9dcab20fdde4146f
#
_cell.length_a   1.000
_cell.length_b   1.000
_cell.length_c   1.000
_cell.angle_alpha   90.00
_cell.angle_beta   90.00
_cell.angle_gamma   90.00
#
_symmetry.space_group_name_H-M   'P 1'
#
loop_
_entity.id
_entity.type
_entity.pdbx_description
1 polymer ?
#
loop_
_entity_poly.entity_id
_entity_poly.type
_entity_poly.pdbx_seq_one_letter_code
_entity_poly.pdbx_strand_id
1 'polypeptide(L)'
;MGSMSKDQFLPLRCLLKSLIFAFLFIFPVRFMNPFNLLPSSPCQSSDQKTLDMILEKTGDYCERVKNMALFYVCKEKVEDERYFHRKKTLLNFSLSSSEGPKPRRTRKKSYTYDYQLVKKGKELKEKRILLEEDGTEKHEENVEFRPVKYFGKYVVYGPVGFLSKYWQQHFKYEIAGRDVVDGKKAVIIQSTPKTEREENCNYGRVWVDEKDFSILRIEYDPRSIKNYEDELLLSPIGDLRKIVNWTVTYGFEKNGVRFPSQQLVQELYVNNEGQKVLMEKISLNYEGYKFFIVEVEVKY
;
A
#
# COMPACT_ATOMS: atom_id res chain seq x y z
N MET A 1 -21.16 -8.83 31.10
CA MET A 1 -21.45 -7.48 30.64
C MET A 1 -20.13 -6.76 30.46
N GLY A 2 -19.57 -6.75 29.27
CA GLY A 2 -18.30 -6.12 28.91
C GLY A 2 -18.46 -5.43 27.59
N SER A 3 -18.23 -4.12 27.57
CA SER A 3 -18.48 -3.21 26.47
C SER A 3 -17.62 -3.54 25.26
N MET A 4 -18.23 -3.71 24.11
CA MET A 4 -17.56 -3.83 22.81
C MET A 4 -16.93 -2.49 22.42
N SER A 5 -15.61 -2.49 22.27
CA SER A 5 -14.84 -1.40 21.68
C SER A 5 -15.11 -1.30 20.16
N LYS A 6 -15.53 -0.11 19.71
CA LYS A 6 -15.96 0.21 18.35
C LYS A 6 -14.83 0.68 17.42
N ASP A 7 -13.56 0.32 17.65
CA ASP A 7 -12.42 1.03 17.05
C ASP A 7 -11.66 0.26 15.98
N GLN A 8 -12.31 -0.46 15.06
CA GLN A 8 -11.55 -1.26 14.09
C GLN A 8 -11.70 -0.89 12.59
N PHE A 9 -12.48 0.11 12.21
CA PHE A 9 -12.67 0.36 10.77
C PHE A 9 -12.72 1.83 10.31
N LEU A 10 -12.49 2.82 11.19
CA LEU A 10 -12.49 4.22 10.77
C LEU A 10 -11.45 5.00 11.60
N PRO A 11 -10.59 5.79 11.00
CA PRO A 11 -9.94 6.86 11.73
C PRO A 11 -10.98 7.96 11.96
N LEU A 12 -11.58 7.93 13.16
CA LEU A 12 -12.56 8.92 13.62
C LEU A 12 -11.84 10.18 14.09
N ARG A 13 -11.33 10.98 13.15
CA ARG A 13 -10.92 12.37 13.42
C ARG A 13 -11.05 13.23 12.18
N CYS A 14 -12.28 13.38 11.69
CA CYS A 14 -12.59 14.45 10.74
C CYS A 14 -14.06 14.88 10.88
N LEU A 15 -14.41 15.30 12.08
CA LEU A 15 -15.65 16.08 12.32
C LEU A 15 -15.26 17.24 13.23
N LEU A 16 -15.20 18.38 12.72
CA LEU A 16 -15.48 19.74 13.19
C LEU A 16 -14.47 20.75 12.66
N LYS A 17 -14.83 21.43 11.59
CA LYS A 17 -14.66 22.87 11.42
C LYS A 17 -15.16 23.24 10.03
N SER A 18 -16.43 23.56 9.96
CA SER A 18 -16.98 24.32 8.82
C SER A 18 -17.94 25.34 9.40
N LEU A 19 -17.53 26.59 9.39
CA LEU A 19 -18.42 27.73 9.55
C LEU A 19 -17.84 28.91 8.79
N ILE A 20 -18.60 29.34 7.78
CA ILE A 20 -18.84 30.70 7.28
C ILE A 20 -17.67 31.43 6.62
N PHE A 21 -17.79 31.65 5.29
CA PHE A 21 -17.67 33.00 4.73
C PHE A 21 -18.49 33.08 3.42
N ALA A 22 -19.59 33.77 3.51
CA ALA A 22 -20.36 34.23 2.36
C ALA A 22 -19.74 35.55 1.85
N PHE A 23 -19.38 35.62 0.57
CA PHE A 23 -19.16 36.89 -0.11
C PHE A 23 -19.93 36.95 -1.40
N LEU A 24 -20.86 37.89 -1.39
CA LEU A 24 -21.58 38.41 -2.56
C LEU A 24 -20.58 39.01 -3.55
N PHE A 25 -20.67 38.65 -4.84
CA PHE A 25 -20.21 39.50 -5.92
C PHE A 25 -21.24 39.56 -7.06
N ILE A 26 -21.53 40.81 -7.40
CA ILE A 26 -22.52 41.36 -8.29
C ILE A 26 -22.16 41.07 -9.76
N PHE A 27 -23.16 40.75 -10.56
CA PHE A 27 -23.12 40.60 -12.01
C PHE A 27 -22.69 41.85 -12.77
N PRO A 28 -22.15 41.71 -14.01
CA PRO A 28 -22.82 42.32 -15.12
C PRO A 28 -23.15 41.37 -16.27
N VAL A 29 -24.36 41.59 -16.77
CA VAL A 29 -24.93 41.04 -17.99
C VAL A 29 -24.09 41.39 -19.22
N ARG A 30 -23.79 40.39 -20.06
CA ARG A 30 -23.38 40.64 -21.46
C ARG A 30 -23.88 39.55 -22.42
N PHE A 31 -24.78 40.00 -23.27
CA PHE A 31 -25.10 39.62 -24.63
C PHE A 31 -24.99 38.17 -25.12
N MET A 32 -26.17 37.67 -25.47
CA MET A 32 -26.41 36.46 -26.27
C MET A 32 -25.80 36.56 -27.66
N ASN A 33 -25.06 35.53 -28.08
CA ASN A 33 -24.91 35.13 -29.47
C ASN A 33 -25.51 33.72 -29.61
N PRO A 34 -26.47 33.49 -30.48
CA PRO A 34 -27.01 32.15 -30.71
C PRO A 34 -26.19 31.47 -31.80
N PHE A 35 -25.03 30.89 -31.44
CA PHE A 35 -24.41 29.89 -32.28
C PHE A 35 -24.84 28.51 -31.73
N ASN A 36 -25.65 27.83 -32.55
CA ASN A 36 -25.99 26.41 -32.40
C ASN A 36 -24.71 25.58 -32.33
N LEU A 37 -24.23 25.34 -31.14
CA LEU A 37 -23.26 24.27 -30.87
C LEU A 37 -24.08 23.01 -30.59
N LEU A 38 -24.17 22.13 -31.59
CA LEU A 38 -24.50 20.73 -31.40
C LEU A 38 -23.65 20.21 -30.24
N PRO A 39 -24.24 19.49 -29.26
CA PRO A 39 -23.45 18.85 -28.22
C PRO A 39 -22.56 17.81 -28.90
N SER A 40 -21.29 18.12 -29.05
CA SER A 40 -20.28 17.11 -29.36
C SER A 40 -20.28 16.15 -28.18
N SER A 41 -20.88 14.99 -28.34
CA SER A 41 -20.72 13.87 -27.42
C SER A 41 -19.21 13.70 -27.21
N PRO A 42 -18.68 13.74 -25.97
CA PRO A 42 -17.27 13.53 -25.75
C PRO A 42 -16.94 12.13 -26.26
N CYS A 43 -16.17 12.03 -27.31
CA CYS A 43 -15.59 10.78 -27.78
C CYS A 43 -14.63 10.36 -26.65
N GLN A 44 -15.10 9.49 -25.75
CA GLN A 44 -14.24 8.87 -24.74
C GLN A 44 -13.08 8.23 -25.48
N SER A 45 -11.86 8.60 -25.13
CA SER A 45 -10.65 8.01 -25.73
C SER A 45 -10.70 6.49 -25.52
N SER A 46 -10.11 5.74 -26.44
CA SER A 46 -9.99 4.27 -26.30
C SER A 46 -9.40 3.87 -24.94
N ASP A 47 -8.50 4.71 -24.43
CA ASP A 47 -7.83 4.50 -23.15
C ASP A 47 -8.76 4.66 -21.95
N GLN A 48 -9.72 5.62 -22.01
CA GLN A 48 -10.70 5.79 -20.95
C GLN A 48 -11.66 4.59 -20.87
N LYS A 49 -12.14 4.08 -22.00
CA LYS A 49 -12.99 2.87 -22.02
C LYS A 49 -12.26 1.64 -21.51
N THR A 50 -10.97 1.54 -21.84
CA THR A 50 -10.10 0.46 -21.33
C THR A 50 -9.92 0.57 -19.83
N LEU A 51 -9.66 1.76 -19.31
CA LEU A 51 -9.53 2.02 -17.87
C LEU A 51 -10.81 1.67 -17.12
N ASP A 52 -11.97 2.13 -17.61
CA ASP A 52 -13.28 1.87 -16.98
C ASP A 52 -13.55 0.36 -16.88
N MET A 53 -13.26 -0.39 -17.94
CA MET A 53 -13.37 -1.86 -17.94
C MET A 53 -12.42 -2.51 -16.91
N ILE A 54 -11.17 -2.06 -16.84
CA ILE A 54 -10.19 -2.57 -15.87
C ILE A 54 -10.68 -2.30 -14.44
N LEU A 55 -11.15 -1.08 -14.16
CA LEU A 55 -11.66 -0.70 -12.85
C LEU A 55 -12.89 -1.53 -12.44
N GLU A 56 -13.82 -1.79 -13.36
CA GLU A 56 -14.96 -2.69 -13.11
C GLU A 56 -14.48 -4.09 -12.70
N LYS A 57 -13.62 -4.70 -13.52
CA LYS A 57 -13.12 -6.07 -13.28
C LYS A 57 -12.29 -6.19 -12.02
N THR A 58 -11.43 -5.21 -11.73
CA THR A 58 -10.66 -5.18 -10.48
C THR A 58 -11.55 -4.91 -9.26
N GLY A 59 -12.64 -4.14 -9.41
CA GLY A 59 -13.66 -4.00 -8.39
C GLY A 59 -14.30 -5.35 -8.03
N ASP A 60 -14.66 -6.14 -9.03
CA ASP A 60 -15.20 -7.50 -8.82
C ASP A 60 -14.17 -8.44 -8.19
N TYR A 61 -12.89 -8.34 -8.60
CA TYR A 61 -11.80 -9.06 -7.94
C TYR A 61 -11.69 -8.69 -6.45
N CYS A 62 -11.74 -7.41 -6.12
CA CYS A 62 -11.70 -6.93 -4.72
C CYS A 62 -12.88 -7.45 -3.89
N GLU A 63 -14.08 -7.55 -4.46
CA GLU A 63 -15.22 -8.15 -3.78
C GLU A 63 -15.01 -9.65 -3.52
N ARG A 64 -14.40 -10.41 -4.45
CA ARG A 64 -14.02 -11.81 -4.20
C ARG A 64 -13.04 -11.92 -3.03
N VAL A 65 -11.97 -11.09 -3.01
CA VAL A 65 -11.00 -11.04 -1.90
C VAL A 65 -11.70 -10.73 -0.58
N LYS A 66 -12.59 -9.74 -0.57
CA LYS A 66 -13.32 -9.29 0.62
C LYS A 66 -14.27 -10.36 1.18
N ASN A 67 -14.95 -11.10 0.28
CA ASN A 67 -15.96 -12.07 0.66
C ASN A 67 -15.40 -13.48 0.90
N MET A 68 -14.14 -13.74 0.55
CA MET A 68 -13.52 -15.03 0.79
C MET A 68 -13.44 -15.32 2.30
N ALA A 69 -13.85 -16.53 2.70
CA ALA A 69 -13.53 -17.06 4.02
C ALA A 69 -12.04 -17.40 4.05
N LEU A 70 -11.30 -16.71 4.90
CA LEU A 70 -9.86 -16.89 5.01
C LEU A 70 -9.53 -17.55 6.34
N PHE A 71 -8.96 -18.73 6.25
CA PHE A 71 -8.16 -19.32 7.31
C PHE A 71 -6.94 -19.95 6.68
N TYR A 72 -5.81 -19.28 6.80
CA TYR A 72 -4.55 -19.80 6.30
C TYR A 72 -3.40 -19.55 7.26
N VAL A 73 -2.39 -20.37 7.13
CA VAL A 73 -1.09 -20.19 7.75
C VAL A 73 -0.03 -20.17 6.66
N CYS A 74 1.05 -19.43 6.89
CA CYS A 74 2.24 -19.47 6.04
C CYS A 74 3.48 -19.13 6.85
N LYS A 75 4.63 -19.47 6.33
CA LYS A 75 5.91 -19.06 6.87
C LYS A 75 6.22 -17.64 6.39
N GLU A 76 6.38 -16.69 7.32
CA GLU A 76 6.78 -15.31 7.06
C GLU A 76 8.23 -15.14 7.47
N LYS A 77 9.14 -15.02 6.47
CA LYS A 77 10.57 -14.79 6.67
C LYS A 77 10.86 -13.32 6.52
N VAL A 78 11.51 -12.73 7.52
CA VAL A 78 11.82 -11.31 7.60
C VAL A 78 13.31 -11.10 7.69
N GLU A 79 13.84 -10.23 6.85
CA GLU A 79 15.20 -9.71 6.92
C GLU A 79 15.16 -8.21 7.13
N ASP A 80 15.74 -7.71 8.22
CA ASP A 80 15.88 -6.29 8.57
C ASP A 80 17.37 -5.90 8.46
N GLU A 81 17.69 -5.08 7.46
CA GLU A 81 19.04 -4.57 7.21
C GLU A 81 19.08 -3.06 7.47
N ARG A 82 19.89 -2.63 8.45
CA ARG A 82 20.12 -1.22 8.77
C ARG A 82 21.52 -0.79 8.41
N TYR A 83 21.62 0.33 7.68
CA TYR A 83 22.86 0.87 7.12
C TYR A 83 23.26 2.14 7.88
N PHE A 84 24.42 2.10 8.56
CA PHE A 84 24.90 3.23 9.35
C PHE A 84 25.99 3.97 8.57
N HIS A 85 25.70 5.22 8.23
CA HIS A 85 26.60 6.13 7.53
C HIS A 85 27.24 7.15 8.49
N ARG A 86 28.42 7.68 8.13
CA ARG A 86 29.00 8.80 8.85
C ARG A 86 28.21 10.07 8.51
N LYS A 87 27.87 10.90 9.50
CA LYS A 87 27.16 12.17 9.29
C LYS A 87 27.85 13.05 8.23
N LYS A 88 29.18 13.19 8.31
CA LYS A 88 29.98 13.92 7.32
C LYS A 88 29.85 13.38 5.90
N THR A 89 29.75 12.05 5.73
CA THR A 89 29.56 11.40 4.43
C THR A 89 28.18 11.70 3.86
N LEU A 90 27.15 11.76 4.71
CA LEU A 90 25.77 12.07 4.29
C LEU A 90 25.62 13.54 3.91
N LEU A 91 26.31 14.46 4.60
CA LEU A 91 26.27 15.90 4.30
C LEU A 91 27.06 16.30 3.06
N ASN A 92 28.18 15.63 2.79
CA ASN A 92 29.09 15.91 1.68
C ASN A 92 28.96 14.91 0.53
N PHE A 93 27.86 14.28 0.42
CA PHE A 93 27.56 13.29 -0.58
C PHE A 93 27.45 13.97 -1.95
N SER A 94 28.48 13.89 -2.73
CA SER A 94 28.68 14.55 -4.01
C SER A 94 28.50 13.59 -5.19
N LEU A 95 28.15 14.17 -6.31
CA LEU A 95 27.76 13.61 -7.61
C LEU A 95 28.74 12.64 -8.30
N SER A 96 29.87 12.26 -7.72
CA SER A 96 30.93 11.58 -8.46
C SER A 96 30.79 10.06 -8.61
N SER A 97 29.79 9.43 -8.01
CA SER A 97 29.57 7.99 -8.18
C SER A 97 28.09 7.64 -8.36
N SER A 98 27.80 6.82 -9.35
CA SER A 98 26.47 6.23 -9.58
C SER A 98 26.03 5.32 -8.40
N GLU A 99 26.96 4.91 -7.56
CA GLU A 99 26.72 4.19 -6.31
C GLU A 99 26.70 5.18 -5.15
N GLY A 100 25.63 5.14 -4.33
CA GLY A 100 25.55 5.94 -3.11
C GLY A 100 26.70 5.65 -2.13
N PRO A 101 26.89 6.48 -1.07
CA PRO A 101 28.00 6.33 -0.15
C PRO A 101 27.94 4.98 0.57
N LYS A 102 29.10 4.29 0.63
CA LYS A 102 29.20 3.00 1.34
C LYS A 102 28.93 3.18 2.83
N PRO A 103 28.11 2.31 3.44
CA PRO A 103 27.86 2.37 4.88
C PRO A 103 29.13 2.03 5.66
N ARG A 104 29.31 2.69 6.83
CA ARG A 104 30.37 2.34 7.78
C ARG A 104 30.13 0.98 8.43
N ARG A 105 28.86 0.64 8.69
CA ARG A 105 28.41 -0.56 9.36
C ARG A 105 27.04 -0.95 8.83
N THR A 106 26.81 -2.24 8.69
CA THR A 106 25.47 -2.81 8.45
C THR A 106 25.13 -3.70 9.64
N ARG A 107 23.90 -3.59 10.13
CA ARG A 107 23.30 -4.52 11.09
C ARG A 107 22.22 -5.29 10.36
N LYS A 108 22.29 -6.61 10.46
CA LYS A 108 21.24 -7.50 9.93
C LYS A 108 20.55 -8.19 11.08
N LYS A 109 19.25 -8.38 10.96
CA LYS A 109 18.42 -9.22 11.81
C LYS A 109 17.51 -10.05 10.93
N SER A 110 17.29 -11.29 11.32
CA SER A 110 16.37 -12.18 10.64
C SER A 110 15.36 -12.77 11.62
N TYR A 111 14.13 -12.95 11.14
CA TYR A 111 13.05 -13.55 11.90
C TYR A 111 12.27 -14.51 11.00
N THR A 112 11.86 -15.63 11.54
CA THR A 112 10.93 -16.56 10.90
C THR A 112 9.72 -16.72 11.79
N TYR A 113 8.54 -16.41 11.22
CA TYR A 113 7.26 -16.55 11.92
C TYR A 113 6.39 -17.63 11.26
N ASP A 114 5.61 -18.34 12.07
CA ASP A 114 4.37 -18.94 11.66
C ASP A 114 3.30 -17.84 11.70
N TYR A 115 2.92 -17.36 10.50
CA TYR A 115 1.92 -16.32 10.31
C TYR A 115 0.56 -16.95 10.08
N GLN A 116 -0.43 -16.51 10.84
CA GLN A 116 -1.80 -17.03 10.79
C GLN A 116 -2.78 -15.90 10.56
N LEU A 117 -3.65 -16.03 9.55
CA LEU A 117 -4.77 -15.14 9.32
C LEU A 117 -6.08 -15.93 9.39
N VAL A 118 -6.97 -15.47 10.27
CA VAL A 118 -8.30 -16.05 10.44
C VAL A 118 -9.35 -14.98 10.21
N LYS A 119 -10.28 -15.23 9.29
CA LYS A 119 -11.48 -14.42 9.08
C LYS A 119 -12.71 -15.27 9.44
N LYS A 120 -13.44 -14.87 10.46
CA LYS A 120 -14.71 -15.48 10.87
C LYS A 120 -15.82 -14.41 10.83
N GLY A 121 -16.67 -14.49 9.82
CA GLY A 121 -17.67 -13.46 9.56
C GLY A 121 -17.03 -12.08 9.29
N LYS A 122 -17.29 -11.10 10.15
CA LYS A 122 -16.68 -9.76 10.09
C LYS A 122 -15.38 -9.64 10.90
N GLU A 123 -15.07 -10.63 11.72
CA GLU A 123 -13.89 -10.61 12.57
C GLU A 123 -12.67 -11.10 11.80
N LEU A 124 -11.58 -10.35 11.90
CA LEU A 124 -10.31 -10.64 11.26
C LEU A 124 -9.21 -10.61 12.32
N LYS A 125 -8.46 -11.71 12.44
CA LYS A 125 -7.38 -11.87 13.42
C LYS A 125 -6.09 -12.28 12.73
N GLU A 126 -5.03 -11.59 13.04
CA GLU A 126 -3.65 -11.99 12.74
C GLU A 126 -2.95 -12.47 14.01
N LYS A 127 -2.22 -13.56 13.87
CA LYS A 127 -1.33 -14.08 14.91
C LYS A 127 0.03 -14.39 14.29
N ARG A 128 1.07 -14.27 15.11
CA ARG A 128 2.44 -14.69 14.78
C ARG A 128 3.01 -15.50 15.93
N ILE A 129 3.65 -16.60 15.57
CA ILE A 129 4.50 -17.40 16.49
C ILE A 129 5.92 -17.21 15.96
N LEU A 130 6.83 -16.69 16.76
CA LEU A 130 8.23 -16.57 16.40
C LEU A 130 8.88 -17.96 16.46
N LEU A 131 9.33 -18.46 15.32
CA LEU A 131 9.97 -19.76 15.19
C LEU A 131 11.50 -19.65 15.26
N GLU A 132 12.06 -18.54 14.76
CA GLU A 132 13.51 -18.33 14.69
C GLU A 132 13.86 -16.84 14.74
N GLU A 133 14.95 -16.49 15.45
CA GLU A 133 15.56 -15.16 15.45
C GLU A 133 17.08 -15.30 15.27
N ASP A 134 17.62 -14.65 14.22
CA ASP A 134 19.05 -14.65 13.89
C ASP A 134 19.68 -16.06 13.85
N GLY A 135 18.94 -17.05 13.28
CA GLY A 135 19.37 -18.45 13.19
C GLY A 135 19.17 -19.26 14.48
N THR A 136 18.64 -18.65 15.54
CA THR A 136 18.36 -19.33 16.79
C THR A 136 16.88 -19.71 16.87
N GLU A 137 16.60 -20.99 17.09
CA GLU A 137 15.24 -21.51 17.24
C GLU A 137 14.53 -20.88 18.45
N LYS A 138 13.29 -20.51 18.25
CA LYS A 138 12.38 -19.90 19.22
C LYS A 138 11.01 -20.57 19.13
N HIS A 139 10.20 -20.45 20.18
CA HIS A 139 8.79 -20.85 20.19
C HIS A 139 7.98 -19.84 21.01
N GLU A 140 8.03 -18.56 20.59
CA GLU A 140 7.34 -17.49 21.32
C GLU A 140 5.98 -17.22 20.63
N GLU A 141 4.89 -17.47 21.36
CA GLU A 141 3.53 -17.25 20.88
C GLU A 141 3.07 -15.79 21.06
N ASN A 142 2.16 -15.35 20.17
CA ASN A 142 1.51 -14.04 20.22
C ASN A 142 2.50 -12.87 20.27
N VAL A 143 3.62 -13.00 19.57
CA VAL A 143 4.62 -11.95 19.49
C VAL A 143 4.14 -10.81 18.59
N GLU A 144 4.47 -9.58 19.00
CA GLU A 144 4.34 -8.44 18.11
C GLU A 144 5.34 -8.54 16.97
N PHE A 145 4.94 -8.09 15.79
CA PHE A 145 5.83 -8.02 14.64
C PHE A 145 6.98 -7.03 14.92
N ARG A 146 8.21 -7.52 15.01
CA ARG A 146 9.35 -6.73 15.52
C ARG A 146 9.81 -5.58 14.62
N PRO A 147 9.77 -5.66 13.26
CA PRO A 147 10.02 -4.50 12.39
C PRO A 147 8.75 -3.64 12.19
N VAL A 148 8.21 -3.04 13.24
CA VAL A 148 6.85 -2.46 13.29
C VAL A 148 6.66 -1.17 12.48
N LYS A 149 7.73 -0.49 12.07
CA LYS A 149 7.69 0.94 11.73
C LYS A 149 6.71 1.32 10.61
N TYR A 150 6.56 0.49 9.57
CA TYR A 150 5.79 0.83 8.36
C TYR A 150 4.76 -0.23 7.94
N PHE A 151 4.61 -1.30 8.70
CA PHE A 151 3.80 -2.44 8.25
C PHE A 151 2.32 -2.27 8.57
N GLY A 152 1.50 -2.35 7.52
CA GLY A 152 0.06 -2.51 7.64
C GLY A 152 -0.32 -3.93 8.12
N LYS A 153 -1.39 -4.03 8.87
CA LYS A 153 -2.07 -5.31 9.13
C LYS A 153 -2.82 -5.75 7.88
N TYR A 154 -3.02 -7.06 7.76
CA TYR A 154 -3.91 -7.65 6.75
C TYR A 154 -3.52 -7.36 5.29
N VAL A 155 -2.27 -7.56 4.96
CA VAL A 155 -1.69 -7.24 3.63
C VAL A 155 -2.43 -7.90 2.46
N VAL A 156 -3.06 -9.06 2.67
CA VAL A 156 -3.91 -9.73 1.67
C VAL A 156 -5.05 -8.83 1.17
N TYR A 157 -5.51 -7.88 2.00
CA TYR A 157 -6.56 -6.93 1.65
C TYR A 157 -6.04 -5.62 1.03
N GLY A 158 -4.75 -5.49 0.79
CA GLY A 158 -4.19 -4.32 0.10
C GLY A 158 -4.95 -3.93 -1.17
N PRO A 159 -5.27 -4.89 -2.09
CA PRO A 159 -6.06 -4.60 -3.29
C PRO A 159 -7.41 -3.93 -3.00
N VAL A 160 -8.09 -4.36 -1.94
CA VAL A 160 -9.41 -3.83 -1.56
C VAL A 160 -9.32 -2.35 -1.16
N GLY A 161 -8.24 -1.94 -0.51
CA GLY A 161 -7.98 -0.55 -0.13
C GLY A 161 -7.67 0.37 -1.31
N PHE A 162 -7.33 -0.18 -2.49
CA PHE A 162 -7.00 0.60 -3.67
C PHE A 162 -8.09 0.59 -4.73
N LEU A 163 -8.65 -0.57 -5.06
CA LEU A 163 -9.43 -0.79 -6.28
C LEU A 163 -10.85 -1.31 -6.03
N SER A 164 -11.30 -1.45 -4.76
CA SER A 164 -12.69 -1.80 -4.53
C SER A 164 -13.64 -0.71 -5.04
N LYS A 165 -14.86 -1.09 -5.40
CA LYS A 165 -15.90 -0.16 -5.92
C LYS A 165 -16.14 1.03 -4.99
N TYR A 166 -15.97 0.83 -3.67
CA TYR A 166 -16.02 1.91 -2.69
C TYR A 166 -14.87 2.92 -2.90
N TRP A 167 -13.61 2.45 -2.96
CA TRP A 167 -12.45 3.32 -3.09
C TRP A 167 -12.35 3.98 -4.47
N GLN A 168 -12.89 3.36 -5.51
CA GLN A 168 -12.94 3.96 -6.86
C GLN A 168 -13.70 5.30 -6.88
N GLN A 169 -14.60 5.54 -5.95
CA GLN A 169 -15.31 6.82 -5.83
C GLN A 169 -14.43 7.94 -5.26
N HIS A 170 -13.39 7.60 -4.50
CA HIS A 170 -12.54 8.52 -3.75
C HIS A 170 -11.24 8.88 -4.47
N PHE A 171 -10.80 8.06 -5.43
CA PHE A 171 -9.56 8.26 -6.16
C PHE A 171 -9.80 8.56 -7.64
N LYS A 172 -8.87 9.31 -8.23
CA LYS A 172 -8.70 9.38 -9.69
C LYS A 172 -7.75 8.27 -10.11
N TYR A 173 -8.02 7.69 -11.27
CA TYR A 173 -7.21 6.62 -11.83
C TYR A 173 -6.76 6.96 -13.24
N GLU A 174 -5.57 6.51 -13.59
CA GLU A 174 -5.03 6.61 -14.95
C GLU A 174 -4.18 5.38 -15.28
N ILE A 175 -4.08 5.03 -16.55
CA ILE A 175 -3.15 4.00 -17.02
C ILE A 175 -1.77 4.65 -17.08
N ALA A 176 -0.86 4.25 -16.18
CA ALA A 176 0.50 4.76 -16.10
C ALA A 176 1.48 4.01 -17.03
N GLY A 177 1.08 2.85 -17.55
CA GLY A 177 1.92 2.06 -18.46
C GLY A 177 1.59 0.58 -18.44
N ARG A 178 2.53 -0.22 -18.95
CA ARG A 178 2.50 -1.68 -18.94
C ARG A 178 3.82 -2.24 -18.47
N ASP A 179 3.80 -3.43 -17.89
CA ASP A 179 4.97 -4.11 -17.33
C ASP A 179 4.78 -5.64 -17.41
N VAL A 180 5.81 -6.37 -17.00
CA VAL A 180 5.76 -7.81 -16.81
C VAL A 180 6.17 -8.13 -15.38
N VAL A 181 5.27 -8.77 -14.62
CA VAL A 181 5.51 -9.20 -13.24
C VAL A 181 5.48 -10.72 -13.19
N ASP A 182 6.58 -11.35 -12.83
CA ASP A 182 6.74 -12.82 -12.77
C ASP A 182 6.23 -13.53 -14.05
N GLY A 183 6.60 -12.97 -15.23
CA GLY A 183 6.22 -13.49 -16.55
C GLY A 183 4.78 -13.18 -16.98
N LYS A 184 3.99 -12.45 -16.19
CA LYS A 184 2.61 -12.04 -16.49
C LYS A 184 2.57 -10.60 -17.00
N LYS A 185 1.86 -10.38 -18.12
CA LYS A 185 1.61 -9.01 -18.63
C LYS A 185 0.67 -8.28 -17.69
N ALA A 186 1.02 -7.05 -17.35
CA ALA A 186 0.27 -6.21 -16.44
C ALA A 186 0.05 -4.79 -16.98
N VAL A 187 -1.13 -4.24 -16.72
CA VAL A 187 -1.40 -2.81 -16.84
C VAL A 187 -1.09 -2.16 -15.50
N ILE A 188 -0.37 -1.03 -15.54
CA ILE A 188 -0.07 -0.23 -14.35
C ILE A 188 -1.15 0.83 -14.21
N ILE A 189 -1.89 0.78 -13.12
CA ILE A 189 -2.90 1.78 -12.75
C ILE A 189 -2.32 2.66 -11.65
N GLN A 190 -2.23 3.97 -11.91
CA GLN A 190 -1.91 4.98 -10.90
C GLN A 190 -3.19 5.46 -10.24
N SER A 191 -3.24 5.45 -8.91
CA SER A 191 -4.31 6.07 -8.12
C SER A 191 -3.80 7.34 -7.45
N THR A 192 -4.63 8.38 -7.45
CA THR A 192 -4.36 9.65 -6.75
C THR A 192 -5.62 10.10 -6.01
N PRO A 193 -5.52 10.66 -4.79
CA PRO A 193 -6.69 11.12 -4.04
C PRO A 193 -7.41 12.25 -4.80
N LYS A 194 -8.74 12.29 -4.68
CA LYS A 194 -9.58 13.37 -5.26
C LYS A 194 -9.57 14.62 -4.39
N THR A 195 -9.40 14.46 -3.11
CA THR A 195 -9.41 15.54 -2.12
C THR A 195 -8.32 15.31 -1.06
N GLU A 196 -7.93 16.35 -0.34
CA GLU A 196 -6.97 16.30 0.77
C GLU A 196 -7.39 15.31 1.90
N ARG A 197 -8.69 15.05 2.01
CA ARG A 197 -9.21 14.10 3.00
C ARG A 197 -8.76 12.66 2.71
N GLU A 198 -8.70 12.29 1.45
CA GLU A 198 -8.25 10.97 1.01
C GLU A 198 -6.72 10.84 0.97
N GLU A 199 -5.95 11.93 1.11
CA GLU A 199 -4.48 11.88 1.22
C GLU A 199 -4.00 11.05 2.42
N ASN A 200 -4.83 10.93 3.46
CA ASN A 200 -4.55 10.06 4.61
C ASN A 200 -4.83 8.56 4.35
N CYS A 201 -5.27 8.20 3.14
CA CYS A 201 -5.52 6.83 2.73
C CYS A 201 -4.35 6.33 1.88
N ASN A 202 -4.11 5.02 1.87
CA ASN A 202 -3.08 4.43 1.02
C ASN A 202 -3.46 4.58 -0.46
N TYR A 203 -2.55 5.12 -1.26
CA TYR A 203 -2.66 5.24 -2.71
C TYR A 203 -1.28 5.01 -3.37
N GLY A 204 -1.24 4.92 -4.69
CA GLY A 204 -0.01 4.67 -5.44
C GLY A 204 -0.26 3.92 -6.74
N ARG A 205 0.63 3.01 -7.11
CA ARG A 205 0.57 2.23 -8.35
C ARG A 205 0.18 0.78 -8.09
N VAL A 206 -0.66 0.24 -8.98
CA VAL A 206 -1.14 -1.14 -8.91
C VAL A 206 -0.92 -1.81 -10.26
N TRP A 207 -0.28 -2.97 -10.27
CA TRP A 207 -0.09 -3.83 -11.43
C TRP A 207 -1.24 -4.84 -11.50
N VAL A 208 -2.04 -4.71 -12.53
CA VAL A 208 -3.22 -5.53 -12.80
C VAL A 208 -2.89 -6.52 -13.91
N ASP A 209 -3.09 -7.80 -13.70
CA ASP A 209 -2.91 -8.84 -14.72
C ASP A 209 -3.88 -8.60 -15.90
N GLU A 210 -3.37 -8.54 -17.12
CA GLU A 210 -4.18 -8.29 -18.32
C GLU A 210 -5.18 -9.44 -18.62
N LYS A 211 -4.93 -10.64 -18.11
CA LYS A 211 -5.72 -11.84 -18.40
C LYS A 211 -6.92 -12.03 -17.47
N ASP A 212 -6.70 -11.89 -16.17
CA ASP A 212 -7.68 -12.23 -15.14
C ASP A 212 -8.04 -11.07 -14.21
N PHE A 213 -7.43 -9.89 -14.42
CA PHE A 213 -7.62 -8.66 -13.64
C PHE A 213 -7.30 -8.82 -12.16
N SER A 214 -6.53 -9.84 -11.79
CA SER A 214 -6.00 -10.00 -10.44
C SER A 214 -4.85 -9.02 -10.19
N ILE A 215 -4.58 -8.72 -8.94
CA ILE A 215 -3.52 -7.81 -8.56
C ILE A 215 -2.21 -8.57 -8.41
N LEU A 216 -1.18 -8.14 -9.14
CA LEU A 216 0.16 -8.73 -9.11
C LEU A 216 1.10 -7.99 -8.16
N ARG A 217 0.99 -6.65 -8.10
CA ARG A 217 1.85 -5.80 -7.28
C ARG A 217 1.14 -4.52 -6.87
N ILE A 218 1.46 -4.04 -5.69
CA ILE A 218 1.11 -2.69 -5.23
C ILE A 218 2.41 -1.98 -4.84
N GLU A 219 2.59 -0.75 -5.29
CA GLU A 219 3.63 0.17 -4.85
C GLU A 219 2.95 1.40 -4.24
N TYR A 220 3.18 1.61 -2.96
CA TYR A 220 2.58 2.71 -2.21
C TYR A 220 3.29 4.02 -2.53
N ASP A 221 2.54 5.10 -2.76
CA ASP A 221 3.12 6.44 -2.81
C ASP A 221 3.68 6.77 -1.41
N PRO A 222 4.92 7.24 -1.31
CA PRO A 222 5.51 7.57 -0.01
C PRO A 222 4.64 8.47 0.85
N ARG A 223 3.96 9.46 0.26
CA ARG A 223 3.07 10.40 0.97
C ARG A 223 1.84 9.74 1.58
N SER A 224 1.42 8.58 1.05
CA SER A 224 0.29 7.81 1.56
C SER A 224 0.64 6.92 2.76
N ILE A 225 1.93 6.78 3.08
CA ILE A 225 2.38 5.92 4.16
C ILE A 225 2.24 6.68 5.49
N LYS A 226 1.51 6.10 6.42
CA LYS A 226 1.24 6.69 7.74
C LYS A 226 2.55 7.06 8.44
N ASN A 227 2.57 8.24 9.10
CA ASN A 227 3.71 8.84 9.79
C ASN A 227 4.85 9.34 8.86
N TYR A 228 4.62 9.39 7.56
CA TYR A 228 5.62 9.89 6.62
C TYR A 228 5.95 11.36 6.86
N GLU A 229 4.94 12.21 7.09
CA GLU A 229 5.12 13.66 7.32
C GLU A 229 5.76 13.97 8.67
N ASP A 230 5.36 13.27 9.74
CA ASP A 230 5.94 13.49 11.08
C ASP A 230 7.45 13.19 11.11
N GLU A 231 7.91 12.30 10.24
CA GLU A 231 9.32 11.94 10.12
C GLU A 231 10.10 12.83 9.14
N LEU A 232 9.45 13.51 8.20
CA LEU A 232 10.05 14.55 7.35
C LEU A 232 10.58 15.73 8.17
N LEU A 233 9.83 16.13 9.20
CA LEU A 233 10.20 17.22 10.10
C LEU A 233 11.37 16.85 11.04
N LEU A 234 11.67 15.56 11.18
CA LEU A 234 12.67 15.04 12.10
C LEU A 234 13.95 14.56 11.41
N SER A 235 14.24 14.98 10.15
CA SER A 235 15.51 14.61 9.54
C SER A 235 16.67 15.16 10.38
N PRO A 236 17.42 14.32 11.09
CA PRO A 236 18.51 14.77 11.97
C PRO A 236 19.75 15.21 11.18
N ILE A 237 19.67 15.21 9.84
CA ILE A 237 20.83 15.34 8.96
C ILE A 237 20.57 16.38 7.87
N GLY A 238 20.56 17.68 8.26
CA GLY A 238 20.58 18.80 7.31
C GLY A 238 19.43 18.77 6.28
N ASP A 239 19.76 19.05 5.01
CA ASP A 239 18.80 19.16 3.90
C ASP A 239 18.38 17.82 3.27
N LEU A 240 18.58 16.70 3.97
CA LEU A 240 18.19 15.38 3.47
C LEU A 240 16.70 15.11 3.75
N ARG A 241 15.99 14.77 2.69
CA ARG A 241 14.58 14.36 2.77
C ARG A 241 14.49 12.84 2.88
N LYS A 242 13.71 12.37 3.84
CA LYS A 242 13.42 10.94 3.99
C LYS A 242 12.35 10.51 2.98
N ILE A 243 12.53 9.34 2.36
CA ILE A 243 11.55 8.68 1.51
C ILE A 243 11.41 7.23 1.96
N VAL A 244 10.18 6.74 1.99
CA VAL A 244 9.88 5.33 2.24
C VAL A 244 9.27 4.74 0.98
N ASN A 245 9.93 3.75 0.39
CA ASN A 245 9.35 2.93 -0.68
C ASN A 245 8.79 1.66 -0.06
N TRP A 246 7.52 1.38 -0.32
CA TRP A 246 6.87 0.14 0.11
C TRP A 246 6.19 -0.54 -1.07
N THR A 247 6.58 -1.78 -1.31
CA THR A 247 6.04 -2.61 -2.39
C THR A 247 5.54 -3.93 -1.84
N VAL A 248 4.40 -4.40 -2.34
CA VAL A 248 3.84 -5.73 -2.05
C VAL A 248 3.62 -6.47 -3.36
N THR A 249 4.16 -7.68 -3.46
CA THR A 249 3.95 -8.58 -4.61
C THR A 249 3.01 -9.72 -4.19
N TYR A 250 2.05 -10.06 -5.06
CA TYR A 250 1.02 -11.07 -4.85
C TYR A 250 1.26 -12.27 -5.81
N GLY A 251 2.31 -13.05 -5.53
CA GLY A 251 2.78 -14.14 -6.40
C GLY A 251 2.06 -15.47 -6.21
N PHE A 252 1.46 -15.72 -5.05
CA PHE A 252 0.76 -16.96 -4.77
C PHE A 252 -0.73 -16.85 -5.11
N GLU A 253 -1.29 -17.84 -5.81
CA GLU A 253 -2.72 -17.86 -6.19
C GLU A 253 -3.44 -19.08 -5.60
N LYS A 254 -4.64 -18.84 -5.09
CA LYS A 254 -5.57 -19.90 -4.69
C LYS A 254 -7.01 -19.48 -4.95
N ASN A 255 -7.76 -20.30 -5.70
CA ASN A 255 -9.18 -20.07 -6.00
C ASN A 255 -9.47 -18.69 -6.62
N GLY A 256 -8.62 -18.25 -7.56
CA GLY A 256 -8.77 -16.95 -8.26
C GLY A 256 -8.49 -15.72 -7.39
N VAL A 257 -7.87 -15.91 -6.23
CA VAL A 257 -7.37 -14.83 -5.37
C VAL A 257 -5.87 -14.99 -5.17
N ARG A 258 -5.17 -13.85 -5.22
CA ARG A 258 -3.73 -13.79 -5.00
C ARG A 258 -3.41 -13.37 -3.58
N PHE A 259 -2.37 -13.99 -3.05
CA PHE A 259 -1.83 -13.77 -1.71
C PHE A 259 -0.44 -13.17 -1.80
N PRO A 260 -0.02 -12.40 -0.78
CA PRO A 260 1.32 -11.83 -0.73
C PRO A 260 2.39 -12.92 -0.88
N SER A 261 3.37 -12.70 -1.73
CA SER A 261 4.59 -13.52 -1.81
C SER A 261 5.78 -12.78 -1.24
N GLN A 262 5.78 -11.45 -1.38
CA GLN A 262 6.86 -10.60 -0.91
C GLN A 262 6.35 -9.23 -0.50
N GLN A 263 6.97 -8.66 0.54
CA GLN A 263 6.95 -7.23 0.82
C GLN A 263 8.37 -6.70 0.87
N LEU A 264 8.56 -5.49 0.38
CA LEU A 264 9.83 -4.78 0.45
C LEU A 264 9.56 -3.36 0.94
N VAL A 265 10.21 -2.98 2.05
CA VAL A 265 10.23 -1.60 2.55
C VAL A 265 11.67 -1.10 2.52
N GLN A 266 11.87 0.08 1.98
CA GLN A 266 13.17 0.75 1.93
C GLN A 266 13.03 2.17 2.46
N GLU A 267 13.82 2.50 3.47
CA GLU A 267 13.99 3.86 3.94
C GLU A 267 15.22 4.48 3.28
N LEU A 268 15.04 5.59 2.61
CA LEU A 268 16.06 6.30 1.86
C LEU A 268 16.16 7.75 2.34
N TYR A 269 17.36 8.29 2.39
CA TYR A 269 17.57 9.72 2.42
C TYR A 269 17.90 10.24 1.03
N VAL A 270 17.30 11.37 0.66
CA VAL A 270 17.45 11.99 -0.66
C VAL A 270 17.91 13.43 -0.47
N ASN A 271 18.99 13.83 -1.13
CA ASN A 271 19.46 15.21 -1.14
C ASN A 271 18.72 16.07 -2.18
N ASN A 272 19.04 17.36 -2.23
CA ASN A 272 18.42 18.31 -3.17
C ASN A 272 18.71 17.99 -4.64
N GLU A 273 19.77 17.22 -4.93
CA GLU A 273 20.15 16.78 -6.28
C GLU A 273 19.47 15.45 -6.66
N GLY A 274 18.61 14.89 -5.80
CA GLY A 274 17.87 13.65 -6.06
C GLY A 274 18.68 12.37 -5.82
N GLN A 275 19.89 12.46 -5.29
CA GLN A 275 20.69 11.29 -4.95
C GLN A 275 20.13 10.61 -3.71
N LYS A 276 20.18 9.27 -3.70
CA LYS A 276 19.53 8.42 -2.68
C LYS A 276 20.55 7.63 -1.87
N VAL A 277 20.36 7.60 -0.56
CA VAL A 277 21.15 6.77 0.37
C VAL A 277 20.21 5.82 1.11
N LEU A 278 20.45 4.53 0.99
CA LEU A 278 19.67 3.50 1.69
C LEU A 278 20.06 3.46 3.17
N MET A 279 19.07 3.61 4.03
CA MET A 279 19.24 3.61 5.50
C MET A 279 18.71 2.32 6.14
N GLU A 280 17.59 1.81 5.63
CA GLU A 280 16.97 0.58 6.12
C GLU A 280 16.32 -0.16 4.95
N LYS A 281 16.44 -1.49 4.95
CA LYS A 281 15.74 -2.37 4.03
C LYS A 281 15.13 -3.51 4.82
N ILE A 282 13.81 -3.66 4.73
CA ILE A 282 13.09 -4.76 5.34
C ILE A 282 12.44 -5.57 4.24
N SER A 283 12.79 -6.84 4.15
CA SER A 283 12.23 -7.78 3.17
C SER A 283 11.42 -8.84 3.90
N LEU A 284 10.19 -9.07 3.49
CA LEU A 284 9.35 -10.18 3.94
C LEU A 284 9.08 -11.11 2.78
N ASN A 285 9.25 -12.40 3.00
CA ASN A 285 8.90 -13.44 2.04
C ASN A 285 7.88 -14.39 2.69
N TYR A 286 6.80 -14.67 1.97
CA TYR A 286 5.73 -15.55 2.40
C TYR A 286 5.78 -16.85 1.60
N GLU A 287 5.86 -17.98 2.28
CA GLU A 287 5.98 -19.30 1.65
C GLU A 287 5.18 -20.37 2.41
N GLY A 288 4.91 -21.49 1.74
CA GLY A 288 4.30 -22.65 2.38
C GLY A 288 2.86 -22.42 2.83
N TYR A 289 2.06 -21.69 2.03
CA TYR A 289 0.65 -21.44 2.33
C TYR A 289 -0.14 -22.73 2.53
N LYS A 290 -0.83 -22.84 3.67
CA LYS A 290 -1.78 -23.91 3.99
C LYS A 290 -3.13 -23.27 4.32
N PHE A 291 -4.18 -23.73 3.64
CA PHE A 291 -5.54 -23.22 3.81
C PHE A 291 -6.39 -24.25 4.55
N PHE A 292 -7.21 -23.77 5.45
CA PHE A 292 -8.11 -24.58 6.25
C PHE A 292 -9.55 -24.21 5.90
N ILE A 293 -10.41 -25.22 5.79
CA ILE A 293 -11.85 -25.04 5.62
C ILE A 293 -12.44 -24.85 7.00
N VAL A 294 -13.13 -23.74 7.21
CA VAL A 294 -13.93 -23.55 8.45
C VAL A 294 -15.28 -24.23 8.20
N GLU A 295 -15.45 -25.45 8.67
CA GLU A 295 -16.77 -26.07 8.75
C GLU A 295 -17.59 -25.30 9.78
N VAL A 296 -18.65 -24.63 9.34
CA VAL A 296 -19.62 -24.02 10.24
C VAL A 296 -20.68 -25.09 10.50
N GLU A 297 -20.63 -25.75 11.64
CA GLU A 297 -21.79 -26.49 12.15
C GLU A 297 -22.94 -25.50 12.38
N VAL A 298 -23.90 -25.48 11.49
CA VAL A 298 -25.18 -24.80 11.75
C VAL A 298 -25.98 -25.73 12.67
N LYS A 299 -25.96 -25.49 13.96
CA LYS A 299 -26.91 -26.09 14.89
C LYS A 299 -28.26 -25.40 14.66
N TYR A 300 -29.19 -26.15 14.10
CA TYR A 300 -30.61 -25.79 13.97
C TYR A 300 -31.30 -25.84 15.33
#